data_bf2153a5f787051c65893fbddfdeac4a
#
_entry.id   bf2153a5f787051c65893fbddfdeac4a
#
_cell.length_a   1.000
_cell.length_b   1.000
_cell.length_c   1.000
_cell.angle_alpha   90.00
_cell.angle_beta   90.00
_cell.angle_gamma   90.00
#
_symmetry.space_group_name_H-M   'P 1'
#
loop_
_entity.id
_entity.type
_entity.pdbx_description
1 polymer ?
#
loop_
_entity_poly.entity_id
_entity_poly.type
_entity_poly.pdbx_seq_one_letter_code
_entity_poly.pdbx_strand_id
1 'polypeptide(L)'
;MEYRELGQSGIKASAITFGAWAIGGWLWGGSDRKDAVAAIKASYDEGVTSIDTAAVYGMGLSEEIVGEALQGIAREKVQIMTKFGMRWNMTRGDFAFRSQDNAGVPLDIYKYGGKESVIKECEDSLRRLRTDYIDLYQQHWPDVTTPISETMEALAQLIQDGKIRAAGVCNYDTAQMKDAEKTIRLASDQVPYSMWCDVK
;
A
#
# COMPACT_ATOMS: atom_id res chain seq x y z
N MET A 1 16.02 13.91 10.31
CA MET A 1 15.49 13.07 9.20
C MET A 1 15.57 13.85 7.90
N GLU A 2 16.00 13.21 6.81
CA GLU A 2 15.93 13.77 5.45
C GLU A 2 14.55 13.48 4.85
N TYR A 3 14.03 14.41 4.01
CA TYR A 3 12.75 14.26 3.33
C TYR A 3 12.96 14.42 1.83
N ARG A 4 12.28 13.61 1.03
CA ARG A 4 12.36 13.62 -0.43
C ARG A 4 10.98 13.61 -1.05
N GLU A 5 10.82 14.33 -2.14
CA GLU A 5 9.57 14.29 -2.91
C GLU A 5 9.47 12.99 -3.70
N LEU A 6 8.30 12.37 -3.65
CA LEU A 6 7.98 11.18 -4.45
C LEU A 6 7.61 11.61 -5.87
N GLY A 7 8.53 11.39 -6.80
CA GLY A 7 8.37 11.78 -8.20
C GLY A 7 8.06 13.28 -8.30
N GLN A 8 6.90 13.63 -8.85
CA GLN A 8 6.39 14.99 -8.98
C GLN A 8 5.00 15.13 -8.32
N SER A 9 4.77 14.36 -7.27
CA SER A 9 3.47 14.28 -6.59
C SER A 9 3.23 15.40 -5.57
N GLY A 10 4.27 16.14 -5.19
CA GLY A 10 4.24 17.08 -4.07
C GLY A 10 4.29 16.42 -2.68
N ILE A 11 4.29 15.07 -2.62
CA ILE A 11 4.36 14.31 -1.37
C ILE A 11 5.81 14.25 -0.90
N LYS A 12 6.10 14.86 0.25
CA LYS A 12 7.43 14.81 0.88
C LYS A 12 7.47 13.67 1.88
N ALA A 13 8.05 12.55 1.47
CA ALA A 13 8.25 11.38 2.31
C ALA A 13 9.56 11.49 3.12
N SER A 14 9.58 10.96 4.35
CA SER A 14 10.84 10.75 5.06
C SER A 14 11.69 9.71 4.31
N ALA A 15 13.00 9.96 4.21
CA ALA A 15 13.93 9.08 3.47
C ALA A 15 13.99 7.66 4.04
N ILE A 16 13.71 7.52 5.33
CA ILE A 16 13.43 6.25 6.00
C ILE A 16 11.92 6.17 6.19
N THR A 17 11.31 5.11 5.70
CA THR A 17 9.87 4.84 5.82
C THR A 17 9.66 3.65 6.76
N PHE A 18 8.69 3.75 7.66
CA PHE A 18 8.33 2.64 8.54
C PHE A 18 7.60 1.56 7.74
N GLY A 19 8.22 0.39 7.58
CA GLY A 19 7.62 -0.77 6.90
C GLY A 19 6.75 -1.57 7.86
N ALA A 20 5.45 -1.59 7.62
CA ALA A 20 4.45 -2.16 8.53
C ALA A 20 4.07 -3.63 8.21
N TRP A 21 4.83 -4.33 7.37
CA TRP A 21 4.47 -5.72 7.02
C TRP A 21 4.55 -6.64 8.23
N ALA A 22 5.65 -6.60 8.98
CA ALA A 22 5.88 -7.48 10.11
C ALA A 22 4.82 -7.32 11.21
N ILE A 23 4.35 -6.10 11.46
CA ILE A 23 3.33 -5.84 12.49
C ILE A 23 1.96 -6.43 12.14
N GLY A 24 1.68 -6.67 10.85
CA GLY A 24 0.49 -7.38 10.40
C GLY A 24 0.51 -8.89 10.69
N GLY A 25 1.66 -9.43 11.06
CA GLY A 25 1.84 -10.82 11.46
C GLY A 25 2.04 -11.81 10.30
N TRP A 26 1.37 -11.59 9.21
CA TRP A 26 1.37 -12.49 8.06
C TRP A 26 2.78 -12.77 7.53
N LEU A 27 3.20 -14.04 7.52
CA LEU A 27 4.52 -14.56 7.15
C LEU A 27 5.68 -14.14 8.08
N TRP A 28 5.41 -13.36 9.15
CA TRP A 28 6.43 -12.84 10.06
C TRP A 28 6.23 -13.30 11.52
N GLY A 29 5.21 -14.12 11.79
CA GLY A 29 4.92 -14.62 13.15
C GLY A 29 4.20 -13.64 14.06
N GLY A 30 4.01 -12.39 13.62
CA GLY A 30 3.28 -11.38 14.38
C GLY A 30 4.12 -10.61 15.40
N SER A 31 3.48 -9.61 15.98
CA SER A 31 4.00 -8.81 17.07
C SER A 31 2.87 -8.51 18.06
N ASP A 32 3.21 -8.16 19.31
CA ASP A 32 2.22 -7.61 20.21
C ASP A 32 1.67 -6.29 19.67
N ARG A 33 0.35 -6.12 19.71
CA ARG A 33 -0.32 -4.94 19.14
C ARG A 33 0.11 -3.63 19.83
N LYS A 34 0.33 -3.67 21.15
CA LYS A 34 0.77 -2.48 21.91
C LYS A 34 2.19 -2.11 21.55
N ASP A 35 3.07 -3.11 21.41
CA ASP A 35 4.46 -2.89 21.01
C ASP A 35 4.54 -2.36 19.57
N ALA A 36 3.71 -2.87 18.66
CA ALA A 36 3.61 -2.37 17.28
C ALA A 36 3.16 -0.89 17.22
N VAL A 37 2.13 -0.53 17.99
CA VAL A 37 1.66 0.86 18.12
C VAL A 37 2.76 1.75 18.72
N ALA A 38 3.45 1.28 19.76
CA ALA A 38 4.54 2.01 20.39
C ALA A 38 5.73 2.22 19.43
N ALA A 39 6.08 1.20 18.63
CA ALA A 39 7.15 1.29 17.64
C ALA A 39 6.86 2.34 16.55
N ILE A 40 5.62 2.39 16.04
CA ILE A 40 5.22 3.41 15.06
C ILE A 40 5.34 4.81 15.67
N LYS A 41 4.84 5.02 16.90
CA LYS A 41 4.90 6.32 17.58
C LYS A 41 6.35 6.74 17.85
N ALA A 42 7.19 5.84 18.36
CA ALA A 42 8.60 6.11 18.59
C ALA A 42 9.32 6.46 17.27
N SER A 43 9.03 5.77 16.17
CA SER A 43 9.59 6.09 14.86
C SER A 43 9.15 7.49 14.39
N TYR A 44 7.89 7.87 14.63
CA TYR A 44 7.38 9.20 14.31
C TYR A 44 8.11 10.29 15.13
N ASP A 45 8.32 10.07 16.42
CA ASP A 45 9.04 11.01 17.31
C ASP A 45 10.49 11.22 16.86
N GLU A 46 11.11 10.23 16.20
CA GLU A 46 12.44 10.31 15.56
C GLU A 46 12.40 10.94 14.15
N GLY A 47 11.23 11.40 13.71
CA GLY A 47 11.04 12.07 12.41
C GLY A 47 10.76 11.15 11.23
N VAL A 48 10.47 9.86 11.45
CA VAL A 48 9.98 8.95 10.41
C VAL A 48 8.49 9.20 10.24
N THR A 49 8.13 10.08 9.32
CA THR A 49 6.73 10.49 9.12
C THR A 49 6.00 9.66 8.07
N SER A 50 6.72 8.86 7.31
CA SER A 50 6.15 8.02 6.25
C SER A 50 5.99 6.59 6.73
N ILE A 51 4.82 6.00 6.45
CA ILE A 51 4.47 4.64 6.83
C ILE A 51 4.00 3.90 5.59
N ASP A 52 4.63 2.74 5.31
CA ASP A 52 4.29 1.83 4.22
C ASP A 52 3.60 0.59 4.76
N THR A 53 2.37 0.35 4.32
CA THR A 53 1.55 -0.81 4.67
C THR A 53 0.90 -1.42 3.42
N ALA A 54 0.04 -2.40 3.57
CA ALA A 54 -0.82 -2.94 2.53
C ALA A 54 -2.03 -3.65 3.13
N ALA A 55 -3.13 -3.69 2.37
CA ALA A 55 -4.35 -4.38 2.77
C ALA A 55 -4.10 -5.88 3.04
N VAL A 56 -3.24 -6.54 2.25
CA VAL A 56 -2.92 -7.97 2.41
C VAL A 56 -2.08 -8.27 3.66
N TYR A 57 -1.42 -7.29 4.27
CA TYR A 57 -0.57 -7.51 5.44
C TYR A 57 -1.41 -7.87 6.67
N GLY A 58 -1.50 -9.17 6.95
CA GLY A 58 -2.35 -9.70 7.99
C GLY A 58 -3.85 -9.52 7.72
N MET A 59 -4.25 -9.51 6.43
CA MET A 59 -5.66 -9.38 5.99
C MET A 59 -6.35 -8.13 6.58
N GLY A 60 -5.62 -7.01 6.56
CA GLY A 60 -6.06 -5.71 7.06
C GLY A 60 -5.51 -5.33 8.44
N LEU A 61 -4.96 -6.28 9.21
CA LEU A 61 -4.49 -6.01 10.57
C LEU A 61 -3.40 -4.94 10.62
N SER A 62 -2.45 -4.94 9.67
CA SER A 62 -1.41 -3.92 9.61
C SER A 62 -1.99 -2.51 9.46
N GLU A 63 -2.96 -2.32 8.56
CA GLU A 63 -3.63 -1.02 8.37
C GLU A 63 -4.40 -0.60 9.63
N GLU A 64 -5.05 -1.52 10.33
CA GLU A 64 -5.74 -1.23 11.59
C GLU A 64 -4.77 -0.75 12.68
N ILE A 65 -3.61 -1.41 12.82
CA ILE A 65 -2.57 -1.02 13.79
C ILE A 65 -2.00 0.35 13.44
N VAL A 66 -1.72 0.60 12.16
CA VAL A 66 -1.27 1.91 11.68
C VAL A 66 -2.33 2.98 12.00
N GLY A 67 -3.60 2.74 11.68
CA GLY A 67 -4.69 3.66 11.98
C GLY A 67 -4.85 3.95 13.48
N GLU A 68 -4.61 2.96 14.34
CA GLU A 68 -4.59 3.15 15.80
C GLU A 68 -3.39 3.97 16.27
N ALA A 69 -2.20 3.67 15.76
CA ALA A 69 -0.96 4.34 16.15
C ALA A 69 -0.98 5.84 15.82
N LEU A 70 -1.61 6.21 14.71
CA LEU A 70 -1.69 7.59 14.23
C LEU A 70 -2.78 8.44 14.92
N GLN A 71 -3.60 7.85 15.78
CA GLN A 71 -4.59 8.63 16.53
C GLN A 71 -3.91 9.68 17.42
N GLY A 72 -4.37 10.93 17.29
CA GLY A 72 -3.81 12.10 18.01
C GLY A 72 -2.65 12.77 17.30
N ILE A 73 -2.13 12.24 16.20
CA ILE A 73 -1.18 12.90 15.31
C ILE A 73 -1.97 13.66 14.23
N ALA A 74 -1.63 14.92 13.99
CA ALA A 74 -2.26 15.69 12.92
C ALA A 74 -2.01 15.01 11.57
N ARG A 75 -3.09 14.75 10.80
CA ARG A 75 -3.06 13.88 9.61
C ARG A 75 -2.10 14.38 8.53
N GLU A 76 -1.97 15.69 8.39
CA GLU A 76 -1.08 16.33 7.41
C GLU A 76 0.42 16.21 7.76
N LYS A 77 0.75 15.75 8.96
CA LYS A 77 2.15 15.54 9.39
C LYS A 77 2.68 14.14 9.07
N VAL A 78 1.84 13.25 8.58
CA VAL A 78 2.22 11.87 8.22
C VAL A 78 1.88 11.58 6.77
N GLN A 79 2.65 10.72 6.15
CA GLN A 79 2.40 10.19 4.82
C GLN A 79 2.06 8.71 4.93
N ILE A 80 0.84 8.36 4.61
CA ILE A 80 0.34 6.99 4.60
C ILE A 80 0.42 6.44 3.17
N MET A 81 1.19 5.39 3.01
CA MET A 81 1.33 4.65 1.76
C MET A 81 0.74 3.27 1.96
N THR A 82 -0.23 2.89 1.14
CA THR A 82 -0.78 1.53 1.18
C THR A 82 -1.01 0.98 -0.21
N LYS A 83 -1.36 -0.31 -0.29
CA LYS A 83 -1.38 -1.05 -1.55
C LYS A 83 -2.65 -1.86 -1.68
N PHE A 84 -3.09 -2.05 -2.93
CA PHE A 84 -4.25 -2.84 -3.32
C PHE A 84 -3.89 -3.93 -4.32
N GLY A 85 -4.87 -4.75 -4.66
CA GLY A 85 -4.78 -5.70 -5.74
C GLY A 85 -4.19 -7.05 -5.36
N MET A 86 -3.82 -7.29 -4.10
CA MET A 86 -3.58 -8.65 -3.59
C MET A 86 -4.77 -9.09 -2.76
N ARG A 87 -5.60 -9.95 -3.35
CA ARG A 87 -6.91 -10.34 -2.81
C ARG A 87 -6.88 -11.74 -2.21
N TRP A 88 -7.45 -11.86 -0.99
CA TRP A 88 -7.56 -13.13 -0.26
C TRP A 88 -9.01 -13.59 -0.06
N ASN A 89 -9.98 -12.78 -0.44
CA ASN A 89 -11.41 -12.98 -0.22
C ASN A 89 -12.22 -13.09 -1.52
N MET A 90 -11.55 -13.45 -2.60
CA MET A 90 -12.16 -13.70 -3.91
C MET A 90 -11.34 -14.73 -4.69
N THR A 91 -11.93 -15.24 -5.78
CA THR A 91 -11.30 -16.20 -6.71
C THR A 91 -11.20 -15.62 -8.13
N ARG A 92 -11.23 -14.28 -8.25
CA ARG A 92 -11.13 -13.55 -9.52
C ARG A 92 -9.74 -12.94 -9.66
N GLY A 93 -9.22 -12.89 -10.87
CA GLY A 93 -7.91 -12.33 -11.17
C GLY A 93 -6.85 -13.40 -11.43
N ASP A 94 -5.59 -13.00 -11.41
CA ASP A 94 -4.44 -13.86 -11.59
C ASP A 94 -4.07 -14.54 -10.26
N PHE A 95 -4.12 -15.87 -10.22
CA PHE A 95 -3.73 -16.64 -9.03
C PHE A 95 -2.24 -16.40 -8.73
N ALA A 96 -1.94 -15.92 -7.53
CA ALA A 96 -0.58 -15.65 -7.11
C ALA A 96 0.03 -16.86 -6.38
N PHE A 97 -0.55 -17.25 -5.23
CA PHE A 97 -0.06 -18.38 -4.44
C PHE A 97 -1.04 -18.75 -3.31
N ARG A 98 -0.84 -19.96 -2.77
CA ARG A 98 -1.52 -20.40 -1.56
C ARG A 98 -0.80 -19.91 -0.31
N SER A 99 -1.57 -19.55 0.71
CA SER A 99 -1.07 -19.07 1.98
C SER A 99 -1.99 -19.50 3.12
N GLN A 100 -1.82 -18.89 4.27
CA GLN A 100 -2.72 -18.99 5.42
C GLN A 100 -2.80 -17.62 6.10
N ASP A 101 -3.90 -17.37 6.80
CA ASP A 101 -4.02 -16.18 7.64
C ASP A 101 -3.23 -16.33 8.95
N ASN A 102 -3.32 -15.33 9.84
CA ASN A 102 -2.64 -15.34 11.13
C ASN A 102 -3.16 -16.42 12.11
N ALA A 103 -4.32 -16.99 11.84
CA ALA A 103 -4.89 -18.11 12.62
C ALA A 103 -4.54 -19.49 12.01
N GLY A 104 -3.79 -19.51 10.89
CA GLY A 104 -3.43 -20.72 10.18
C GLY A 104 -4.52 -21.27 9.24
N VAL A 105 -5.58 -20.47 8.98
CA VAL A 105 -6.64 -20.87 8.05
C VAL A 105 -6.12 -20.71 6.61
N PRO A 106 -6.15 -21.80 5.80
CA PRO A 106 -5.70 -21.73 4.42
C PRO A 106 -6.49 -20.72 3.59
N LEU A 107 -5.79 -19.96 2.73
CA LEU A 107 -6.38 -19.03 1.78
C LEU A 107 -5.54 -18.94 0.51
N ASP A 108 -6.20 -18.56 -0.57
CA ASP A 108 -5.54 -18.31 -1.85
C ASP A 108 -5.42 -16.79 -2.07
N ILE A 109 -4.27 -16.36 -2.57
CA ILE A 109 -4.01 -14.96 -2.94
C ILE A 109 -4.14 -14.82 -4.45
N TYR A 110 -4.92 -13.83 -4.88
CA TYR A 110 -5.11 -13.45 -6.26
C TYR A 110 -4.64 -12.01 -6.49
N LYS A 111 -4.05 -11.74 -7.66
CA LYS A 111 -3.78 -10.38 -8.14
C LYS A 111 -4.98 -9.93 -8.96
N TYR A 112 -5.58 -8.80 -8.59
CA TYR A 112 -6.76 -8.28 -9.29
C TYR A 112 -6.84 -6.76 -9.21
N GLY A 113 -6.82 -6.11 -10.38
CA GLY A 113 -6.83 -4.66 -10.54
C GLY A 113 -8.13 -4.07 -11.12
N GLY A 114 -9.22 -4.85 -11.20
CA GLY A 114 -10.49 -4.37 -11.76
C GLY A 114 -11.06 -3.16 -11.01
N LYS A 115 -11.58 -2.20 -11.75
CA LYS A 115 -11.98 -0.86 -11.27
C LYS A 115 -12.82 -0.87 -10.00
N GLU A 116 -13.88 -1.66 -9.96
CA GLU A 116 -14.77 -1.74 -8.79
C GLU A 116 -14.04 -2.29 -7.55
N SER A 117 -13.14 -3.27 -7.75
CA SER A 117 -12.32 -3.83 -6.68
C SER A 117 -11.35 -2.79 -6.11
N VAL A 118 -10.67 -2.04 -6.96
CA VAL A 118 -9.73 -1.00 -6.56
C VAL A 118 -10.41 0.07 -5.71
N ILE A 119 -11.59 0.55 -6.15
CA ILE A 119 -12.38 1.54 -5.40
C ILE A 119 -12.81 0.98 -4.05
N LYS A 120 -13.35 -0.25 -4.03
CA LYS A 120 -13.79 -0.90 -2.79
C LYS A 120 -12.64 -1.14 -1.83
N GLU A 121 -11.47 -1.59 -2.31
CA GLU A 121 -10.28 -1.77 -1.48
C GLU A 121 -9.79 -0.47 -0.88
N CYS A 122 -9.83 0.64 -1.64
CA CYS A 122 -9.48 1.96 -1.13
C CYS A 122 -10.39 2.37 0.04
N GLU A 123 -11.69 2.21 -0.10
CA GLU A 123 -12.67 2.51 0.96
C GLU A 123 -12.45 1.65 2.21
N ASP A 124 -12.16 0.37 2.02
CA ASP A 124 -11.85 -0.53 3.11
C ASP A 124 -10.53 -0.15 3.82
N SER A 125 -9.50 0.27 3.06
CA SER A 125 -8.23 0.75 3.60
C SER A 125 -8.42 2.07 4.38
N LEU A 126 -9.17 3.03 3.86
CA LEU A 126 -9.49 4.28 4.55
C LEU A 126 -10.17 4.02 5.90
N ARG A 127 -11.11 3.06 5.94
CA ARG A 127 -11.81 2.69 7.18
C ARG A 127 -10.84 2.05 8.20
N ARG A 128 -9.96 1.11 7.78
CA ARG A 128 -8.97 0.48 8.67
C ARG A 128 -7.93 1.48 9.16
N LEU A 129 -7.46 2.34 8.29
CA LEU A 129 -6.49 3.41 8.59
C LEU A 129 -7.10 4.57 9.39
N ARG A 130 -8.44 4.64 9.52
CA ARG A 130 -9.19 5.70 10.23
C ARG A 130 -8.85 7.10 9.69
N THR A 131 -8.82 7.26 8.38
CA THR A 131 -8.47 8.50 7.68
C THR A 131 -9.36 8.71 6.47
N ASP A 132 -9.48 9.96 6.04
CA ASP A 132 -10.30 10.35 4.88
C ASP A 132 -9.51 10.30 3.56
N TYR A 133 -8.18 10.23 3.63
CA TYR A 133 -7.35 10.13 2.44
C TYR A 133 -6.07 9.32 2.68
N ILE A 134 -5.54 8.75 1.60
CA ILE A 134 -4.25 8.06 1.53
C ILE A 134 -3.30 8.95 0.72
N ASP A 135 -2.04 9.09 1.16
CA ASP A 135 -1.08 9.92 0.44
C ASP A 135 -0.61 9.23 -0.85
N LEU A 136 -0.21 7.97 -0.77
CA LEU A 136 0.19 7.18 -1.94
C LEU A 136 -0.54 5.83 -1.95
N TYR A 137 -1.32 5.57 -3.01
CA TYR A 137 -2.04 4.32 -3.19
C TYR A 137 -1.46 3.56 -4.37
N GLN A 138 -1.00 2.32 -4.14
CA GLN A 138 -0.16 1.59 -5.08
C GLN A 138 -0.77 0.26 -5.46
N GLN A 139 -0.72 -0.10 -6.74
CA GLN A 139 -0.97 -1.49 -7.14
C GLN A 139 0.19 -2.37 -6.69
N HIS A 140 -0.07 -3.38 -5.85
CA HIS A 140 0.96 -4.17 -5.17
C HIS A 140 1.76 -5.06 -6.12
N TRP A 141 1.09 -5.63 -7.13
CA TRP A 141 1.66 -6.43 -8.20
C TRP A 141 0.88 -6.23 -9.48
N PRO A 142 1.53 -6.33 -10.65
CA PRO A 142 0.81 -6.35 -11.92
C PRO A 142 -0.22 -7.47 -11.95
N ASP A 143 -1.41 -7.17 -12.46
CA ASP A 143 -2.47 -8.13 -12.75
C ASP A 143 -2.59 -8.31 -14.27
N VAL A 144 -2.36 -9.51 -14.75
CA VAL A 144 -2.42 -9.83 -16.18
C VAL A 144 -3.85 -10.07 -16.70
N THR A 145 -4.83 -10.07 -15.81
CA THR A 145 -6.24 -10.35 -16.15
C THR A 145 -7.08 -9.09 -16.34
N THR A 146 -6.55 -7.93 -15.96
CA THR A 146 -7.19 -6.62 -16.08
C THR A 146 -6.33 -5.70 -16.94
N PRO A 147 -6.90 -4.98 -17.92
CA PRO A 147 -6.16 -3.95 -18.66
C PRO A 147 -5.59 -2.90 -17.70
N ILE A 148 -4.33 -2.52 -17.87
CA ILE A 148 -3.67 -1.50 -17.03
C ILE A 148 -4.47 -0.19 -17.03
N SER A 149 -5.02 0.21 -18.18
CA SER A 149 -5.85 1.40 -18.31
C SER A 149 -7.06 1.39 -17.37
N GLU A 150 -7.74 0.25 -17.19
CA GLU A 150 -8.90 0.13 -16.29
C GLU A 150 -8.50 0.40 -14.83
N THR A 151 -7.38 -0.20 -14.39
CA THR A 151 -6.83 0.02 -13.05
C THR A 151 -6.43 1.50 -12.86
N MET A 152 -5.78 2.09 -13.86
CA MET A 152 -5.35 3.49 -13.80
C MET A 152 -6.52 4.46 -13.82
N GLU A 153 -7.61 4.14 -14.53
CA GLU A 153 -8.87 4.93 -14.48
C GLU A 153 -9.49 4.91 -13.08
N ALA A 154 -9.44 3.77 -12.37
CA ALA A 154 -9.90 3.71 -10.99
C ALA A 154 -9.07 4.64 -10.07
N LEU A 155 -7.75 4.63 -10.24
CA LEU A 155 -6.87 5.52 -9.47
C LEU A 155 -7.11 7.00 -9.81
N ALA A 156 -7.32 7.34 -11.09
CA ALA A 156 -7.66 8.69 -11.51
C ALA A 156 -8.98 9.17 -10.85
N GLN A 157 -9.98 8.32 -10.79
CA GLN A 157 -11.24 8.62 -10.10
C GLN A 157 -11.02 8.83 -8.61
N LEU A 158 -10.23 7.98 -7.93
CA LEU A 158 -9.94 8.11 -6.50
C LEU A 158 -9.18 9.41 -6.17
N ILE A 159 -8.32 9.89 -7.07
CA ILE A 159 -7.68 11.22 -6.95
C ILE A 159 -8.73 12.32 -7.09
N GLN A 160 -9.60 12.24 -8.09
CA GLN A 160 -10.67 13.21 -8.30
C GLN A 160 -11.63 13.28 -7.11
N ASP A 161 -11.93 12.14 -6.49
CA ASP A 161 -12.77 12.02 -5.30
C ASP A 161 -12.06 12.49 -4.01
N GLY A 162 -10.77 12.83 -4.09
CA GLY A 162 -9.96 13.24 -2.94
C GLY A 162 -9.61 12.12 -1.95
N LYS A 163 -9.86 10.87 -2.32
CA LYS A 163 -9.58 9.68 -1.48
C LYS A 163 -8.12 9.29 -1.46
N ILE A 164 -7.38 9.60 -2.53
CA ILE A 164 -5.93 9.42 -2.61
C ILE A 164 -5.29 10.71 -3.17
N ARG A 165 -4.05 10.99 -2.76
CA ARG A 165 -3.30 12.15 -3.26
C ARG A 165 -2.47 11.84 -4.50
N ALA A 166 -1.88 10.64 -4.54
CA ALA A 166 -1.09 10.19 -5.66
C ALA A 166 -1.25 8.68 -5.88
N ALA A 167 -1.05 8.26 -7.12
CA ALA A 167 -1.03 6.88 -7.55
C ALA A 167 0.39 6.38 -7.74
N GLY A 168 0.63 5.12 -7.41
CA GLY A 168 1.87 4.42 -7.66
C GLY A 168 1.63 2.97 -8.04
N VAL A 169 2.71 2.30 -8.34
CA VAL A 169 2.73 0.86 -8.64
C VAL A 169 3.86 0.19 -7.88
N CYS A 170 3.85 -1.14 -7.86
CA CYS A 170 4.96 -1.94 -7.37
C CYS A 170 5.27 -3.03 -8.38
N ASN A 171 6.56 -3.29 -8.58
CA ASN A 171 7.03 -4.40 -9.42
C ASN A 171 6.59 -4.32 -10.89
N TYR A 172 6.32 -3.13 -11.39
CA TYR A 172 6.06 -2.91 -12.81
C TYR A 172 7.35 -2.90 -13.60
N ASP A 173 7.33 -3.42 -14.81
CA ASP A 173 8.40 -3.17 -15.77
C ASP A 173 8.22 -1.83 -16.50
N THR A 174 9.24 -1.43 -17.24
CA THR A 174 9.24 -0.15 -17.97
C THR A 174 8.10 -0.05 -19.00
N ALA A 175 7.68 -1.16 -19.62
CA ALA A 175 6.60 -1.16 -20.61
C ALA A 175 5.24 -0.95 -19.90
N GLN A 176 5.04 -1.63 -18.79
CA GLN A 176 3.84 -1.48 -17.95
C GLN A 176 3.72 -0.07 -17.37
N MET A 177 4.82 0.52 -16.88
CA MET A 177 4.83 1.92 -16.41
C MET A 177 4.46 2.90 -17.54
N LYS A 178 5.03 2.74 -18.74
CA LYS A 178 4.68 3.58 -19.91
C LYS A 178 3.22 3.41 -20.33
N ASP A 179 2.66 2.23 -20.17
CA ASP A 179 1.23 2.00 -20.46
C ASP A 179 0.34 2.68 -19.40
N ALA A 180 0.66 2.54 -18.13
CA ALA A 180 -0.03 3.21 -17.03
C ALA A 180 -0.01 4.75 -17.19
N GLU A 181 1.13 5.31 -17.55
CA GLU A 181 1.31 6.76 -17.72
C GLU A 181 0.57 7.37 -18.93
N LYS A 182 -0.03 6.57 -19.80
CA LYS A 182 -0.99 7.07 -20.79
C LYS A 182 -2.30 7.56 -20.18
N THR A 183 -2.63 7.06 -18.98
CA THR A 183 -3.89 7.35 -18.28
C THR A 183 -3.67 8.25 -17.07
N ILE A 184 -2.64 7.98 -16.26
CA ILE A 184 -2.36 8.73 -15.03
C ILE A 184 -0.86 8.81 -14.79
N ARG A 185 -0.40 9.92 -14.22
CA ARG A 185 0.99 10.04 -13.82
C ARG A 185 1.28 9.21 -12.58
N LEU A 186 2.31 8.39 -12.65
CA LEU A 186 2.79 7.62 -11.51
C LEU A 186 3.73 8.46 -10.63
N ALA A 187 3.54 8.39 -9.31
CA ALA A 187 4.43 9.01 -8.33
C ALA A 187 5.60 8.09 -7.95
N SER A 188 5.42 6.78 -8.07
CA SER A 188 6.42 5.78 -7.67
C SER A 188 6.21 4.44 -8.37
N ASP A 189 7.32 3.72 -8.52
CA ASP A 189 7.31 2.25 -8.63
C ASP A 189 8.14 1.69 -7.47
N GLN A 190 7.48 0.95 -6.57
CA GLN A 190 8.16 0.32 -5.42
C GLN A 190 8.67 -1.06 -5.81
N VAL A 191 9.99 -1.19 -5.82
CA VAL A 191 10.68 -2.43 -6.21
C VAL A 191 11.61 -2.93 -5.09
N PRO A 192 11.91 -4.23 -5.02
CA PRO A 192 12.96 -4.74 -4.15
C PRO A 192 14.31 -4.10 -4.50
N TYR A 193 15.01 -3.59 -3.48
CA TYR A 193 16.34 -3.03 -3.64
C TYR A 193 17.27 -3.55 -2.56
N SER A 194 18.33 -4.23 -2.94
CA SER A 194 19.37 -4.71 -2.03
C SER A 194 20.64 -5.02 -2.83
N MET A 195 21.74 -5.32 -2.14
CA MET A 195 22.98 -5.76 -2.80
C MET A 195 22.83 -7.08 -3.58
N TRP A 196 21.75 -7.82 -3.39
CA TRP A 196 21.45 -9.10 -4.04
C TRP A 196 20.35 -8.99 -5.11
N CYS A 197 19.69 -7.84 -5.23
CA CYS A 197 18.64 -7.61 -6.21
C CYS A 197 19.15 -6.76 -7.35
N ASP A 198 19.08 -7.30 -8.58
CA ASP A 198 19.21 -6.48 -9.78
C ASP A 198 17.91 -5.69 -9.94
N VAL A 199 18.00 -4.38 -9.88
CA VAL A 199 16.89 -3.48 -10.26
C VAL A 199 16.83 -3.51 -11.78
N LYS A 200 15.78 -4.14 -12.32
CA LYS A 200 15.55 -4.25 -13.77
C LYS A 200 14.96 -2.97 -14.34
#